data_645d0d6a77e9ee94e1125f70f7a854e7
#
_entry.id   645d0d6a77e9ee94e1125f70f7a854e7
#
_cell.length_a   1.000
_cell.length_b   1.000
_cell.length_c   1.000
_cell.angle_alpha   90.00
_cell.angle_beta   90.00
_cell.angle_gamma   90.00
#
_symmetry.space_group_name_H-M   'P 1'
#
loop_
_entity.id
_entity.type
_entity.pdbx_description
1 polymer ?
#
loop_
_entity_poly.entity_id
_entity_poly.type
_entity_poly.pdbx_seq_one_letter_code
_entity_poly.pdbx_strand_id
1 'polypeptide(L)'
;LEYLFENDIDLKIYGTGWHNRFLQYQDSIYPLYGDDYIRALRSSKICLCFLSKMNRDVYTRRCFEIPGLRRLLLCERTQDMLALFKEDKEAVYFSDRYELLKKIEWLLSNPSKIEEIAEAGYKRLLDDGHDIRSRSSEILKHL
;
A
#
# COMPACT_ATOMS: atom_id res chain seq x y z
N LEU A 1 -5.97 12.35 3.90
CA LEU A 1 -7.20 11.53 3.75
C LEU A 1 -8.42 12.42 3.50
N GLU A 2 -8.63 13.50 4.29
CA GLU A 2 -9.74 14.45 4.10
C GLU A 2 -9.88 14.87 2.64
N TYR A 3 -8.78 15.26 2.00
CA TYR A 3 -8.75 15.66 0.60
C TYR A 3 -9.26 14.59 -0.39
N LEU A 4 -9.09 13.30 -0.08
CA LEU A 4 -9.64 12.21 -0.90
C LEU A 4 -11.15 12.09 -0.72
N PHE A 5 -11.65 12.23 0.51
CA PHE A 5 -13.09 12.25 0.78
C PHE A 5 -13.79 13.46 0.14
N GLU A 6 -13.16 14.65 0.21
CA GLU A 6 -13.67 15.88 -0.43
C GLU A 6 -13.77 15.76 -1.98
N ASN A 7 -13.06 14.79 -2.57
CA ASN A 7 -13.07 14.50 -4.00
C ASN A 7 -13.79 13.16 -4.32
N ASP A 8 -14.72 12.75 -3.46
CA ASP A 8 -15.62 11.59 -3.67
C ASP A 8 -14.89 10.27 -3.94
N ILE A 9 -13.66 10.10 -3.42
CA ILE A 9 -12.96 8.82 -3.47
C ILE A 9 -13.56 7.85 -2.45
N ASP A 10 -14.08 6.70 -2.91
CA ASP A 10 -14.54 5.59 -2.05
C ASP A 10 -13.35 4.98 -1.30
N LEU A 11 -13.08 5.53 -0.11
CA LEU A 11 -11.94 5.19 0.72
C LEU A 11 -12.40 4.47 2.00
N LYS A 12 -11.84 3.28 2.24
CA LYS A 12 -12.01 2.56 3.51
C LYS A 12 -10.75 2.69 4.36
N ILE A 13 -10.93 3.12 5.61
CA ILE A 13 -9.84 3.28 6.56
C ILE A 13 -9.90 2.14 7.57
N TYR A 14 -8.78 1.43 7.72
CA TYR A 14 -8.65 0.35 8.69
C TYR A 14 -7.61 0.71 9.74
N GLY A 15 -7.97 0.56 11.01
CA GLY A 15 -7.08 0.83 12.13
C GLY A 15 -7.76 1.48 13.32
N THR A 16 -6.98 1.75 14.35
CA THR A 16 -7.42 2.41 15.58
C THR A 16 -7.04 3.89 15.59
N GLY A 17 -7.79 4.71 16.32
CA GLY A 17 -7.47 6.13 16.53
C GLY A 17 -7.97 7.10 15.45
N TRP A 18 -8.56 6.61 14.37
CA TRP A 18 -9.07 7.44 13.28
C TRP A 18 -10.46 8.03 13.54
N HIS A 19 -11.28 7.34 14.34
CA HIS A 19 -12.67 7.71 14.60
C HIS A 19 -12.83 9.11 15.22
N ASN A 20 -11.90 9.58 16.04
CA ASN A 20 -11.95 10.91 16.62
C ASN A 20 -11.64 12.02 15.61
N ARG A 21 -10.94 11.70 14.54
CA ARG A 21 -10.50 12.66 13.51
C ARG A 21 -11.46 12.75 12.33
N PHE A 22 -12.15 11.66 12.04
CA PHE A 22 -13.00 11.52 10.86
C PHE A 22 -14.42 11.08 11.23
N LEU A 23 -15.03 11.77 12.23
CA LEU A 23 -16.37 11.45 12.73
C LEU A 23 -17.44 11.38 11.63
N GLN A 24 -17.34 12.26 10.62
CA GLN A 24 -18.27 12.29 9.47
C GLN A 24 -18.15 11.07 8.55
N TYR A 25 -17.10 10.27 8.70
CA TYR A 25 -16.83 9.08 7.86
C TYR A 25 -16.79 7.79 8.68
N GLN A 26 -17.51 7.73 9.80
CA GLN A 26 -17.47 6.61 10.77
C GLN A 26 -17.74 5.25 10.10
N ASP A 27 -18.61 5.20 9.09
CA ASP A 27 -18.97 3.97 8.40
C ASP A 27 -17.83 3.37 7.57
N SER A 28 -16.76 4.13 7.32
CA SER A 28 -15.58 3.68 6.58
C SER A 28 -14.35 3.41 7.45
N ILE A 29 -14.48 3.51 8.79
CA ILE A 29 -13.36 3.33 9.73
C ILE A 29 -13.56 2.07 10.56
N TYR A 30 -12.65 1.09 10.40
CA TYR A 30 -12.72 -0.19 11.10
C TYR A 30 -11.36 -0.61 11.65
N PRO A 31 -11.26 -1.09 12.91
CA PRO A 31 -10.08 -1.83 13.37
C PRO A 31 -10.12 -3.25 12.82
N LEU A 32 -9.07 -3.68 12.14
CA LEU A 32 -8.94 -5.04 11.61
C LEU A 32 -7.66 -5.70 12.08
N TYR A 33 -7.74 -7.00 12.39
CA TYR A 33 -6.63 -7.82 12.87
C TYR A 33 -6.65 -9.20 12.21
N GLY A 34 -5.49 -9.85 12.16
CA GLY A 34 -5.36 -11.22 11.66
C GLY A 34 -5.95 -11.42 10.27
N ASP A 35 -6.82 -12.40 10.12
CA ASP A 35 -7.41 -12.78 8.82
C ASP A 35 -8.31 -11.69 8.24
N ASP A 36 -8.98 -10.89 9.08
CA ASP A 36 -9.82 -9.78 8.60
C ASP A 36 -8.98 -8.69 7.92
N TYR A 37 -7.80 -8.40 8.44
CA TYR A 37 -6.84 -7.51 7.82
C TYR A 37 -6.42 -8.02 6.42
N ILE A 38 -6.07 -9.30 6.33
CA ILE A 38 -5.69 -9.93 5.05
C ILE A 38 -6.86 -9.89 4.05
N ARG A 39 -8.08 -10.20 4.51
CA ARG A 39 -9.29 -10.15 3.67
C ARG A 39 -9.57 -8.73 3.16
N ALA A 40 -9.43 -7.72 4.01
CA ALA A 40 -9.62 -6.33 3.62
C ALA A 40 -8.62 -5.89 2.55
N LEU A 41 -7.33 -6.18 2.72
CA LEU A 41 -6.33 -5.90 1.70
C LEU A 41 -6.65 -6.61 0.38
N ARG A 42 -7.02 -7.90 0.42
CA ARG A 42 -7.37 -8.68 -0.77
C ARG A 42 -8.61 -8.17 -1.49
N SER A 43 -9.58 -7.59 -0.79
CA SER A 43 -10.79 -7.02 -1.39
C SER A 43 -10.59 -5.62 -1.96
N SER A 44 -9.49 -4.95 -1.60
CA SER A 44 -9.19 -3.60 -2.08
C SER A 44 -8.53 -3.63 -3.45
N LYS A 45 -8.93 -2.74 -4.35
CA LYS A 45 -8.28 -2.56 -5.67
C LYS A 45 -6.92 -1.89 -5.53
N ILE A 46 -6.87 -0.81 -4.74
CA ILE A 46 -5.69 0.01 -4.47
C ILE A 46 -5.47 0.01 -2.96
N CYS A 47 -4.27 -0.30 -2.51
CA CYS A 47 -3.90 -0.24 -1.11
C CYS A 47 -2.99 0.96 -0.86
N LEU A 48 -3.53 1.96 -0.16
CA LEU A 48 -2.81 3.19 0.18
C LEU A 48 -1.95 2.98 1.43
N CYS A 49 -0.67 3.31 1.34
CA CYS A 49 0.28 3.20 2.43
C CYS A 49 0.97 4.53 2.71
N PHE A 50 0.74 5.08 3.92
CA PHE A 50 1.47 6.22 4.44
C PHE A 50 2.63 5.76 5.32
N LEU A 51 3.71 6.54 5.29
CA LEU A 51 4.90 6.33 6.11
C LEU A 51 4.84 7.17 7.38
N SER A 52 5.38 6.67 8.49
CA SER A 52 5.42 7.42 9.74
C SER A 52 6.51 8.48 9.71
N LYS A 53 6.12 9.74 9.69
CA LYS A 53 7.05 10.87 9.79
C LYS A 53 7.74 10.94 11.14
N MET A 54 7.06 10.53 12.22
CA MET A 54 7.63 10.50 13.57
C MET A 54 8.77 9.48 13.69
N ASN A 55 8.60 8.32 13.07
CA ASN A 55 9.61 7.26 13.05
C ASN A 55 10.65 7.48 11.93
N ARG A 56 10.47 8.48 11.07
CA ARG A 56 11.28 8.73 9.87
C ARG A 56 11.34 7.49 8.97
N ASP A 57 10.19 6.79 8.84
CA ASP A 57 10.11 5.59 8.02
C ASP A 57 10.42 5.93 6.56
N VAL A 58 11.28 5.13 5.94
CA VAL A 58 11.56 5.17 4.50
C VAL A 58 10.78 4.09 3.77
N TYR A 59 10.36 3.04 4.47
CA TYR A 59 9.39 2.00 4.09
C TYR A 59 8.82 1.36 5.36
N THR A 60 7.73 0.61 5.23
CA THR A 60 7.12 -0.14 6.33
C THR A 60 6.84 -1.58 5.89
N ARG A 61 6.47 -2.45 6.84
CA ARG A 61 6.05 -3.82 6.56
C ARG A 61 4.96 -3.90 5.49
N ARG A 62 4.01 -2.96 5.47
CA ARG A 62 2.93 -2.90 4.46
C ARG A 62 3.43 -2.75 3.04
N CYS A 63 4.59 -2.15 2.83
CA CYS A 63 5.21 -2.03 1.51
C CYS A 63 5.57 -3.39 0.90
N PHE A 64 5.69 -4.44 1.70
CA PHE A 64 5.92 -5.82 1.27
C PHE A 64 4.66 -6.69 1.37
N GLU A 65 3.83 -6.48 2.40
CA GLU A 65 2.58 -7.24 2.58
C GLU A 65 1.59 -7.01 1.43
N ILE A 66 1.44 -5.76 0.98
CA ILE A 66 0.50 -5.39 -0.09
C ILE A 66 0.87 -6.07 -1.41
N PRO A 67 2.09 -5.92 -1.95
CA PRO A 67 2.51 -6.67 -3.14
C PRO A 67 2.49 -8.19 -2.92
N GLY A 68 2.84 -8.67 -1.72
CA GLY A 68 2.77 -10.09 -1.36
C GLY A 68 1.37 -10.69 -1.46
N LEU A 69 0.33 -9.87 -1.35
CA LEU A 69 -1.06 -10.26 -1.55
C LEU A 69 -1.56 -10.01 -3.00
N ARG A 70 -0.67 -9.70 -3.93
CA ARG A 70 -0.97 -9.30 -5.32
C ARG A 70 -1.95 -8.13 -5.37
N ARG A 71 -1.68 -7.09 -4.56
CA ARG A 71 -2.46 -5.85 -4.57
C ARG A 71 -1.58 -4.68 -4.93
N LEU A 72 -2.19 -3.68 -5.59
CA LEU A 72 -1.48 -2.49 -5.99
C LEU A 72 -1.09 -1.68 -4.75
N LEU A 73 0.21 -1.47 -4.59
CA LEU A 73 0.78 -0.58 -3.58
C LEU A 73 0.81 0.85 -4.12
N LEU A 74 0.09 1.75 -3.45
CA LEU A 74 0.17 3.19 -3.65
C LEU A 74 0.76 3.81 -2.38
N CYS A 75 2.01 4.30 -2.44
CA CYS A 75 2.80 4.68 -1.29
C CYS A 75 3.44 6.07 -1.43
N GLU A 76 3.80 6.70 -0.31
CA GLU A 76 4.64 7.90 -0.33
C GLU A 76 5.99 7.60 -0.99
N ARG A 77 6.44 8.51 -1.87
CA ARG A 77 7.70 8.36 -2.61
C ARG A 77 8.88 8.60 -1.69
N THR A 78 9.79 7.61 -1.61
CA THR A 78 11.11 7.72 -0.99
C THR A 78 12.17 7.12 -1.91
N GLN A 79 13.43 7.46 -1.70
CA GLN A 79 14.53 6.88 -2.49
C GLN A 79 14.64 5.37 -2.28
N ASP A 80 14.40 4.91 -1.04
CA ASP A 80 14.41 3.49 -0.71
C ASP A 80 13.28 2.72 -1.42
N MET A 81 12.07 3.31 -1.47
CA MET A 81 10.95 2.69 -2.19
C MET A 81 11.19 2.63 -3.70
N LEU A 82 11.80 3.66 -4.29
CA LEU A 82 12.18 3.67 -5.72
C LEU A 82 13.26 2.62 -6.04
N ALA A 83 14.12 2.29 -5.07
CA ALA A 83 15.09 1.19 -5.22
C ALA A 83 14.45 -0.20 -5.11
N LEU A 84 13.40 -0.34 -4.29
CA LEU A 84 12.69 -1.60 -4.09
C LEU A 84 11.75 -1.96 -5.24
N PHE A 85 10.93 -1.02 -5.70
CA PHE A 85 9.93 -1.24 -6.75
C PHE A 85 9.97 -0.11 -7.78
N LYS A 86 9.93 -0.47 -9.07
CA LYS A 86 9.91 0.50 -10.18
C LYS A 86 8.59 1.26 -10.21
N GLU A 87 8.70 2.59 -10.21
CA GLU A 87 7.53 3.49 -10.25
C GLU A 87 6.67 3.23 -11.49
N ASP A 88 5.36 3.24 -11.29
CA ASP A 88 4.29 3.03 -12.28
C ASP A 88 4.36 1.69 -13.04
N LYS A 89 5.22 0.78 -12.57
CA LYS A 89 5.36 -0.58 -13.13
C LYS A 89 5.18 -1.67 -12.08
N GLU A 90 5.72 -1.49 -10.87
CA GLU A 90 5.72 -2.49 -9.78
C GLU A 90 5.05 -1.94 -8.52
N ALA A 91 5.02 -0.62 -8.37
CA ALA A 91 4.27 0.14 -7.38
C ALA A 91 3.96 1.53 -7.91
N VAL A 92 3.06 2.26 -7.26
CA VAL A 92 2.72 3.64 -7.60
C VAL A 92 3.07 4.53 -6.42
N TYR A 93 3.66 5.69 -6.71
CA TYR A 93 4.11 6.63 -5.69
C TYR A 93 3.48 8.00 -5.83
N PHE A 94 3.42 8.72 -4.71
CA PHE A 94 2.99 10.11 -4.65
C PHE A 94 3.87 10.90 -3.67
N SER A 95 4.04 12.19 -3.92
CA SER A 95 4.80 13.11 -3.09
C SER A 95 3.90 14.10 -2.34
N ASP A 96 2.73 14.38 -2.89
CA ASP A 96 1.75 15.28 -2.29
C ASP A 96 0.30 14.82 -2.55
N ARG A 97 -0.65 15.53 -1.94
CA ARG A 97 -2.08 15.20 -2.03
C ARG A 97 -2.67 15.35 -3.45
N TYR A 98 -2.11 16.23 -4.27
CA TYR A 98 -2.60 16.49 -5.62
C TYR A 98 -2.14 15.36 -6.57
N GLU A 99 -0.89 14.95 -6.45
CA GLU A 99 -0.37 13.78 -7.17
C GLU A 99 -1.11 12.52 -6.74
N LEU A 100 -1.36 12.34 -5.43
CA LEU A 100 -2.11 11.21 -4.89
C LEU A 100 -3.49 11.10 -5.55
N LEU A 101 -4.26 12.18 -5.59
CA LEU A 101 -5.59 12.19 -6.21
C LEU A 101 -5.51 11.83 -7.70
N LYS A 102 -4.63 12.48 -8.46
CA LYS A 102 -4.44 12.20 -9.88
C LYS A 102 -4.07 10.74 -10.17
N LYS A 103 -3.18 10.16 -9.35
CA LYS A 103 -2.80 8.74 -9.48
C LYS A 103 -3.99 7.82 -9.20
N ILE A 104 -4.81 8.10 -8.17
CA ILE A 104 -6.02 7.32 -7.87
C ILE A 104 -7.03 7.42 -9.01
N GLU A 105 -7.36 8.61 -9.48
CA GLU A 105 -8.31 8.82 -10.60
C GLU A 105 -7.86 8.10 -11.87
N TRP A 106 -6.57 8.20 -12.19
CA TRP A 106 -5.99 7.50 -13.34
C TRP A 106 -6.10 5.98 -13.20
N LEU A 107 -5.76 5.43 -12.02
CA LEU A 107 -5.86 4.00 -11.74
C LEU A 107 -7.32 3.51 -11.82
N LEU A 108 -8.26 4.24 -11.23
CA LEU A 108 -9.69 3.89 -11.25
C LEU A 108 -10.25 3.93 -12.68
N SER A 109 -9.74 4.82 -13.53
CA SER A 109 -10.10 4.90 -14.95
C SER A 109 -9.42 3.83 -15.81
N ASN A 110 -8.40 3.12 -15.28
CA ASN A 110 -7.62 2.10 -15.98
C ASN A 110 -7.48 0.81 -15.16
N PRO A 111 -8.57 0.06 -14.92
CA PRO A 111 -8.54 -1.12 -14.03
C PRO A 111 -7.52 -2.19 -14.42
N SER A 112 -7.27 -2.39 -15.72
CA SER A 112 -6.26 -3.34 -16.20
C SER A 112 -4.85 -2.97 -15.75
N LYS A 113 -4.55 -1.68 -15.57
CA LYS A 113 -3.26 -1.22 -15.05
C LYS A 113 -3.08 -1.53 -13.57
N ILE A 114 -4.16 -1.53 -12.80
CA ILE A 114 -4.13 -1.94 -11.39
C ILE A 114 -3.63 -3.39 -11.29
N GLU A 115 -4.19 -4.29 -12.11
CA GLU A 115 -3.83 -5.71 -12.10
C GLU A 115 -2.41 -5.94 -12.62
N GLU A 116 -2.04 -5.25 -13.71
CA GLU A 116 -0.69 -5.33 -14.30
C GLU A 116 0.39 -4.93 -13.29
N ILE A 117 0.23 -3.78 -12.63
CA ILE A 117 1.19 -3.25 -11.65
C ILE A 117 1.23 -4.13 -10.40
N ALA A 118 0.07 -4.59 -9.91
CA ALA A 118 -0.02 -5.47 -8.74
C ALA A 118 0.71 -6.81 -8.98
N GLU A 119 0.52 -7.42 -10.15
CA GLU A 119 1.21 -8.67 -10.51
C GLU A 119 2.72 -8.45 -10.69
N ALA A 120 3.14 -7.34 -11.30
CA ALA A 120 4.55 -7.02 -11.45
C ALA A 120 5.24 -6.77 -10.09
N GLY A 121 4.56 -6.05 -9.17
CA GLY A 121 5.04 -5.84 -7.80
C GLY A 121 5.17 -7.15 -7.01
N TYR A 122 4.23 -8.08 -7.17
CA TYR A 122 4.32 -9.40 -6.57
C TYR A 122 5.53 -10.20 -7.09
N LYS A 123 5.73 -10.22 -8.40
CA LYS A 123 6.90 -10.89 -9.01
C LYS A 123 8.21 -10.29 -8.50
N ARG A 124 8.31 -8.96 -8.52
CA ARG A 124 9.48 -8.25 -8.02
C ARG A 124 9.80 -8.62 -6.57
N LEU A 125 8.79 -8.68 -5.69
CA LEU A 125 8.94 -9.07 -4.29
C LEU A 125 9.54 -10.47 -4.14
N LEU A 126 9.10 -11.43 -4.96
CA LEU A 126 9.62 -12.81 -4.94
C LEU A 126 11.04 -12.89 -5.53
N ASP A 127 11.28 -12.24 -6.67
CA ASP A 127 12.57 -12.26 -7.38
C ASP A 127 13.69 -11.68 -6.52
N ASP A 128 13.39 -10.66 -5.72
CA ASP A 128 14.34 -10.04 -4.78
C ASP A 128 14.40 -10.76 -3.42
N GLY A 129 13.66 -11.86 -3.23
CA GLY A 129 13.66 -12.64 -2.00
C GLY A 129 13.14 -11.89 -0.78
N HIS A 130 12.16 -10.99 -0.97
CA HIS A 130 11.54 -10.26 0.14
C HIS A 130 10.45 -11.05 0.88
N ASP A 131 10.21 -12.29 0.49
CA ASP A 131 9.31 -13.19 1.20
C ASP A 131 9.98 -13.80 2.46
N ILE A 132 9.15 -14.28 3.39
CA ILE A 132 9.61 -14.83 4.68
C ILE A 132 10.55 -16.03 4.49
N ARG A 133 10.28 -16.91 3.51
CA ARG A 133 11.09 -18.13 3.29
C ARG A 133 12.48 -17.76 2.83
N SER A 134 12.59 -16.86 1.85
CA SER A 134 13.87 -16.38 1.32
C SER A 134 14.69 -15.70 2.42
N ARG A 135 14.06 -14.83 3.21
CA ARG A 135 14.74 -14.15 4.33
C ARG A 135 15.16 -15.10 5.44
N SER A 136 14.31 -16.05 5.81
CA SER A 136 14.67 -17.09 6.81
C SER A 136 15.83 -17.95 6.31
N SER A 137 15.82 -18.34 5.04
CA SER A 137 16.92 -19.14 4.45
C SER A 137 18.24 -18.36 4.40
N GLU A 138 18.18 -17.05 4.17
CA GLU A 138 19.36 -16.17 4.22
C GLU A 138 19.96 -16.11 5.63
N ILE A 139 19.13 -15.90 6.64
CA ILE A 139 19.58 -15.88 8.05
C ILE A 139 20.23 -17.21 8.44
N LEU A 140 19.61 -18.35 8.08
CA LEU A 140 20.13 -19.68 8.41
C LEU A 140 21.49 -20.01 7.78
N LYS A 141 21.88 -19.32 6.70
CA LYS A 141 23.22 -19.49 6.10
C LYS A 141 24.33 -18.83 6.91
N HIS A 142 23.99 -17.96 7.84
CA HIS A 142 24.93 -17.22 8.68
C HIS A 142 24.96 -17.70 10.13
N LEU A 143 24.21 -18.76 10.46
CA LEU A 143 24.25 -19.48 11.74
C LEU A 143 25.14 -20.72 11.65
#